data_4f500bdafda407de255babfc6e2b98ae
#
_entry.id   4f500bdafda407de255babfc6e2b98ae
#
_cell.length_a   1.000
_cell.length_b   1.000
_cell.length_c   1.000
_cell.angle_alpha   90.00
_cell.angle_beta   90.00
_cell.angle_gamma   90.00
#
_symmetry.space_group_name_H-M   'P 1'
#
loop_
_entity.id
_entity.type
_entity.pdbx_description
1 polymer ?
#
loop_
_entity_poly.entity_id
_entity_poly.type
_entity_poly.pdbx_seq_one_letter_code
_entity_poly.pdbx_strand_id
1 'polypeptide(L)'
;MIAFALKSMRKRYAILIILASVAGYFLLASFAVSELLPNRIAEDPTIKGKGNDGQCMDYALAVSSKLAANGIHGQLIFYRWHIRNTPITGSHVFVVYRLADDSEWIVDNEVPHPKKVPREASPRQLVFLLGGDPSAPVDVELQDGLNHLSYF
;
A
#
# COMPACT_ATOMS: atom_id res chain seq x y z
N MET A 1 18.71 55.23 12.27
CA MET A 1 18.21 54.05 12.96
C MET A 1 17.10 53.31 12.18
N ILE A 2 16.13 53.96 11.58
CA ILE A 2 14.99 53.30 10.88
C ILE A 2 15.40 52.41 9.69
N ALA A 3 16.38 52.86 8.87
CA ALA A 3 16.84 52.09 7.71
C ALA A 3 17.49 50.71 8.04
N PHE A 4 18.12 50.64 9.21
CA PHE A 4 18.75 49.37 9.67
C PHE A 4 17.70 48.35 10.14
N ALA A 5 16.64 48.83 10.80
CA ALA A 5 15.52 48.00 11.23
C ALA A 5 14.76 47.39 10.03
N LEU A 6 14.50 48.19 8.99
CA LEU A 6 13.84 47.74 7.75
C LEU A 6 14.67 46.69 6.99
N LYS A 7 15.99 46.82 6.94
CA LYS A 7 16.88 45.84 6.29
C LYS A 7 16.92 44.51 7.05
N SER A 8 16.87 44.55 8.38
CA SER A 8 16.78 43.34 9.22
C SER A 8 15.44 42.60 9.08
N MET A 9 14.35 43.37 9.02
CA MET A 9 13.02 42.77 8.79
C MET A 9 12.92 42.08 7.44
N ARG A 10 13.38 42.73 6.36
CA ARG A 10 13.38 42.09 5.02
C ARG A 10 14.14 40.77 4.97
N LYS A 11 15.30 40.67 5.64
CA LYS A 11 16.05 39.39 5.74
C LYS A 11 15.28 38.31 6.49
N ARG A 12 14.61 38.65 7.59
CA ARG A 12 13.79 37.70 8.37
C ARG A 12 12.61 37.16 7.55
N TYR A 13 11.92 38.04 6.81
CA TYR A 13 10.83 37.63 5.93
C TYR A 13 11.33 36.73 4.78
N ALA A 14 12.46 37.03 4.17
CA ALA A 14 13.05 36.24 3.13
C ALA A 14 13.39 34.82 3.64
N ILE A 15 13.95 34.68 4.84
CA ILE A 15 14.25 33.38 5.47
C ILE A 15 12.96 32.61 5.74
N LEU A 16 11.94 33.27 6.27
CA LEU A 16 10.64 32.62 6.54
C LEU A 16 9.98 32.09 5.26
N ILE A 17 10.04 32.86 4.17
CA ILE A 17 9.49 32.42 2.87
C ILE A 17 10.25 31.20 2.35
N ILE A 18 11.58 31.22 2.44
CA ILE A 18 12.40 30.07 2.01
C ILE A 18 12.06 28.83 2.84
N LEU A 19 11.98 28.96 4.17
CA LEU A 19 11.64 27.83 5.04
C LEU A 19 10.23 27.29 4.77
N ALA A 20 9.25 28.17 4.56
CA ALA A 20 7.90 27.77 4.19
C ALA A 20 7.84 27.06 2.83
N SER A 21 8.61 27.54 1.84
CA SER A 21 8.71 26.91 0.51
C SER A 21 9.37 25.54 0.57
N VAL A 22 10.43 25.39 1.36
CA VAL A 22 11.11 24.11 1.57
C VAL A 22 10.19 23.13 2.30
N ALA A 23 9.52 23.55 3.37
CA ALA A 23 8.54 22.72 4.07
C ALA A 23 7.38 22.30 3.16
N GLY A 24 6.84 23.21 2.36
CA GLY A 24 5.80 22.93 1.36
C GLY A 24 6.25 21.92 0.32
N TYR A 25 7.49 22.03 -0.17
CA TYR A 25 8.06 21.08 -1.11
C TYR A 25 8.18 19.67 -0.49
N PHE A 26 8.68 19.56 0.74
CA PHE A 26 8.76 18.26 1.43
C PHE A 26 7.40 17.64 1.67
N LEU A 27 6.39 18.42 2.05
CA LEU A 27 5.02 17.95 2.21
C LEU A 27 4.43 17.43 0.89
N LEU A 28 4.59 18.18 -0.19
CA LEU A 28 4.12 17.78 -1.52
C LEU A 28 4.87 16.54 -2.05
N ALA A 29 6.17 16.47 -1.84
CA ALA A 29 6.97 15.31 -2.23
C ALA A 29 6.55 14.06 -1.45
N SER A 30 6.33 14.18 -0.14
CA SER A 30 5.85 13.08 0.71
C SER A 30 4.47 12.60 0.28
N PHE A 31 3.56 13.52 -0.03
CA PHE A 31 2.22 13.19 -0.51
C PHE A 31 2.26 12.48 -1.87
N ALA A 32 3.05 12.99 -2.82
CA ALA A 32 3.21 12.38 -4.13
C ALA A 32 3.80 10.96 -4.04
N VAL A 33 4.75 10.73 -3.14
CA VAL A 33 5.31 9.38 -2.91
C VAL A 33 4.25 8.45 -2.32
N SER A 34 3.43 8.93 -1.38
CA SER A 34 2.43 8.09 -0.70
C SER A 34 1.31 7.61 -1.63
N GLU A 35 0.87 8.44 -2.59
CA GLU A 35 -0.24 8.06 -3.46
C GLU A 35 0.19 7.44 -4.80
N LEU A 36 1.30 7.92 -5.38
CA LEU A 36 1.73 7.48 -6.71
C LEU A 36 2.60 6.23 -6.69
N LEU A 37 3.38 6.01 -5.63
CA LEU A 37 4.32 4.90 -5.55
C LEU A 37 3.63 3.53 -5.59
N PRO A 38 2.53 3.27 -4.86
CA PRO A 38 1.84 1.99 -4.94
C PRO A 38 1.35 1.64 -6.35
N ASN A 39 0.78 2.63 -7.05
CA ASN A 39 0.33 2.45 -8.42
C ASN A 39 1.52 2.14 -9.37
N ARG A 40 2.63 2.86 -9.23
CA ARG A 40 3.84 2.60 -10.02
C ARG A 40 4.42 1.20 -9.77
N ILE A 41 4.36 0.71 -8.53
CA ILE A 41 4.81 -0.63 -8.21
C ILE A 41 3.88 -1.67 -8.86
N ALA A 42 2.57 -1.50 -8.77
CA ALA A 42 1.60 -2.40 -9.38
C ALA A 42 1.69 -2.42 -10.93
N GLU A 43 2.05 -1.29 -11.52
CA GLU A 43 2.22 -1.14 -12.98
C GLU A 43 3.62 -1.53 -13.49
N ASP A 44 4.58 -1.80 -12.60
CA ASP A 44 5.94 -2.21 -13.00
C ASP A 44 5.87 -3.48 -13.84
N PRO A 45 6.36 -3.46 -15.10
CA PRO A 45 6.26 -4.61 -16.01
C PRO A 45 6.93 -5.87 -15.45
N THR A 46 7.96 -5.71 -14.62
CA THR A 46 8.68 -6.84 -13.99
C THR A 46 7.87 -7.52 -12.89
N ILE A 47 6.92 -6.80 -12.33
CA ILE A 47 5.98 -7.29 -11.31
C ILE A 47 4.70 -7.81 -11.99
N LYS A 48 4.13 -7.02 -12.89
CA LYS A 48 2.90 -7.38 -13.62
C LYS A 48 3.04 -8.69 -14.40
N GLY A 49 4.21 -8.96 -14.98
CA GLY A 49 4.49 -10.22 -15.67
C GLY A 49 4.49 -11.47 -14.76
N LYS A 50 4.50 -11.29 -13.44
CA LYS A 50 4.39 -12.38 -12.45
C LYS A 50 2.95 -12.61 -11.98
N GLY A 51 1.99 -11.84 -12.48
CA GLY A 51 0.59 -11.89 -12.07
C GLY A 51 -0.28 -12.91 -12.80
N ASN A 52 0.31 -13.93 -13.43
CA ASN A 52 -0.44 -14.98 -14.11
C ASN A 52 -1.10 -15.94 -13.10
N ASP A 53 -2.10 -16.67 -13.55
CA ASP A 53 -2.80 -17.67 -12.75
C ASP A 53 -1.82 -18.63 -12.04
N GLY A 54 -1.99 -18.79 -10.73
CA GLY A 54 -1.15 -19.65 -9.89
C GLY A 54 0.17 -19.01 -9.43
N GLN A 55 0.47 -17.77 -9.81
CA GLN A 55 1.71 -17.06 -9.43
C GLN A 55 1.49 -15.95 -8.39
N CYS A 56 0.42 -16.02 -7.61
CA CYS A 56 0.09 -15.03 -6.58
C CYS A 56 1.24 -14.81 -5.58
N MET A 57 1.96 -15.88 -5.22
CA MET A 57 3.13 -15.82 -4.34
C MET A 57 4.28 -15.03 -4.97
N ASP A 58 4.65 -15.33 -6.20
CA ASP A 58 5.75 -14.65 -6.90
C ASP A 58 5.46 -13.16 -7.08
N TYR A 59 4.20 -12.84 -7.38
CA TYR A 59 3.74 -11.46 -7.44
C TYR A 59 3.84 -10.76 -6.08
N ALA A 60 3.29 -11.36 -5.04
CA ALA A 60 3.27 -10.80 -3.69
C ALA A 60 4.68 -10.56 -3.14
N LEU A 61 5.62 -11.51 -3.36
CA LEU A 61 7.02 -11.37 -2.98
C LEU A 61 7.72 -10.24 -3.76
N ALA A 62 7.46 -10.12 -5.07
CA ALA A 62 8.03 -9.05 -5.89
C ALA A 62 7.54 -7.66 -5.45
N VAL A 63 6.24 -7.53 -5.18
CA VAL A 63 5.65 -6.29 -4.65
C VAL A 63 6.24 -5.96 -3.29
N SER A 64 6.26 -6.91 -2.36
CA SER A 64 6.80 -6.70 -1.01
C SER A 64 8.27 -6.25 -1.04
N SER A 65 9.10 -6.89 -1.87
CA SER A 65 10.50 -6.50 -2.05
C SER A 65 10.64 -5.08 -2.60
N LYS A 66 9.79 -4.68 -3.55
CA LYS A 66 9.82 -3.34 -4.14
C LYS A 66 9.36 -2.27 -3.15
N LEU A 67 8.33 -2.57 -2.35
CA LEU A 67 7.86 -1.72 -1.26
C LEU A 67 8.97 -1.52 -0.22
N ALA A 68 9.61 -2.60 0.22
CA ALA A 68 10.71 -2.56 1.18
C ALA A 68 11.91 -1.74 0.68
N ALA A 69 12.26 -1.86 -0.60
CA ALA A 69 13.31 -1.04 -1.24
C ALA A 69 12.99 0.47 -1.24
N ASN A 70 11.72 0.84 -1.01
CA ASN A 70 11.27 2.23 -0.87
C ASN A 70 10.91 2.60 0.58
N GLY A 71 11.31 1.77 1.56
CA GLY A 71 11.06 2.03 2.98
C GLY A 71 9.61 1.79 3.42
N ILE A 72 8.82 1.07 2.62
CA ILE A 72 7.43 0.73 2.94
C ILE A 72 7.38 -0.75 3.32
N HIS A 73 6.91 -1.04 4.54
CA HIS A 73 6.76 -2.41 5.00
C HIS A 73 5.42 -2.99 4.54
N GLY A 74 5.50 -4.08 3.77
CA GLY A 74 4.34 -4.85 3.33
C GLY A 74 4.23 -6.14 4.13
N GLN A 75 3.01 -6.55 4.44
CA GLN A 75 2.68 -7.82 5.06
C GLN A 75 2.03 -8.74 4.03
N LEU A 76 2.54 -9.97 3.92
CA LEU A 76 1.92 -11.01 3.12
C LEU A 76 0.75 -11.61 3.91
N ILE A 77 -0.44 -11.57 3.33
CA ILE A 77 -1.64 -12.16 3.91
C ILE A 77 -2.02 -13.38 3.12
N PHE A 78 -1.98 -14.53 3.77
CA PHE A 78 -2.40 -15.81 3.22
C PHE A 78 -3.81 -16.12 3.68
N TYR A 79 -4.65 -16.57 2.76
CA TYR A 79 -5.99 -17.03 3.12
C TYR A 79 -6.39 -18.25 2.33
N ARG A 80 -7.29 -19.05 2.93
CA ARG A 80 -8.05 -20.09 2.26
C ARG A 80 -9.48 -19.65 2.09
N TRP A 81 -10.08 -20.11 1.04
CA TRP A 81 -11.50 -19.96 0.83
C TRP A 81 -12.14 -21.27 0.42
N HIS A 82 -13.41 -21.44 0.75
CA HIS A 82 -14.20 -22.54 0.26
C HIS A 82 -15.62 -22.10 -0.06
N ILE A 83 -16.21 -22.70 -1.09
CA ILE A 83 -17.61 -22.45 -1.43
C ILE A 83 -18.45 -23.38 -0.58
N ARG A 84 -19.38 -22.82 0.22
CA ARG A 84 -20.24 -23.59 1.11
C ARG A 84 -20.98 -24.69 0.37
N ASN A 85 -21.06 -25.86 1.01
CA ASN A 85 -21.75 -27.05 0.49
C ASN A 85 -21.16 -27.59 -0.82
N THR A 86 -19.90 -27.28 -1.14
CA THR A 86 -19.18 -27.86 -2.28
C THR A 86 -17.77 -28.29 -1.85
N PRO A 87 -17.12 -29.19 -2.60
CA PRO A 87 -15.71 -29.51 -2.36
C PRO A 87 -14.75 -28.45 -2.91
N ILE A 88 -15.24 -27.35 -3.47
CA ILE A 88 -14.42 -26.35 -4.14
C ILE A 88 -13.74 -25.46 -3.10
N THR A 89 -12.43 -25.52 -3.08
CA THR A 89 -11.59 -24.73 -2.19
C THR A 89 -10.43 -24.11 -2.97
N GLY A 90 -9.82 -23.06 -2.44
CA GLY A 90 -8.61 -22.47 -2.96
C GLY A 90 -7.83 -21.75 -1.87
N SER A 91 -6.63 -21.32 -2.22
CA SER A 91 -5.80 -20.48 -1.38
C SER A 91 -5.22 -19.34 -2.22
N HIS A 92 -4.95 -18.23 -1.56
CA HIS A 92 -4.40 -17.06 -2.23
C HIS A 92 -3.52 -16.25 -1.27
N VAL A 93 -2.68 -15.38 -1.83
CA VAL A 93 -1.84 -14.47 -1.07
C VAL A 93 -1.89 -13.09 -1.69
N PHE A 94 -1.96 -12.07 -0.86
CA PHE A 94 -1.89 -10.68 -1.27
C PHE A 94 -1.00 -9.87 -0.31
N VAL A 95 -0.70 -8.63 -0.65
CA VAL A 95 0.12 -7.74 0.17
C VAL A 95 -0.75 -6.64 0.76
N VAL A 96 -0.68 -6.48 2.10
CA VAL A 96 -1.18 -5.30 2.79
C VAL A 96 0.02 -4.46 3.20
N TYR A 97 -0.02 -3.16 2.99
CA TYR A 97 1.05 -2.24 3.39
C TYR A 97 0.46 -0.96 3.95
N ARG A 98 1.25 -0.29 4.78
CA ARG A 98 0.87 0.98 5.42
C ARG A 98 1.76 2.10 4.92
N LEU A 99 1.14 3.22 4.60
CA LEU A 99 1.83 4.45 4.22
C LEU A 99 2.11 5.34 5.44
N ALA A 100 2.90 6.39 5.24
CA ALA A 100 3.29 7.32 6.31
C ALA A 100 2.12 8.11 6.94
N ASP A 101 0.97 8.17 6.27
CA ASP A 101 -0.27 8.76 6.76
C ASP A 101 -1.16 7.77 7.54
N ASP A 102 -0.60 6.60 7.91
CA ASP A 102 -1.31 5.48 8.54
C ASP A 102 -2.44 4.87 7.72
N SER A 103 -2.56 5.23 6.45
CA SER A 103 -3.49 4.54 5.56
C SER A 103 -2.97 3.15 5.18
N GLU A 104 -3.85 2.15 5.24
CA GLU A 104 -3.56 0.80 4.80
C GLU A 104 -4.07 0.57 3.38
N TRP A 105 -3.31 -0.16 2.61
CA TRP A 105 -3.58 -0.47 1.22
C TRP A 105 -3.35 -1.94 0.94
N ILE A 106 -4.12 -2.48 0.01
CA ILE A 106 -4.02 -3.86 -0.46
C ILE A 106 -3.66 -3.87 -1.94
N VAL A 107 -2.78 -4.78 -2.32
CA VAL A 107 -2.42 -5.03 -3.71
C VAL A 107 -2.35 -6.53 -3.97
N ASP A 108 -2.81 -6.92 -5.16
CA ASP A 108 -2.98 -8.30 -5.58
C ASP A 108 -2.73 -8.43 -7.09
N ASN A 109 -2.35 -9.62 -7.55
CA ASN A 109 -2.18 -9.90 -8.97
C ASN A 109 -3.49 -9.89 -9.78
N GLU A 110 -4.62 -10.12 -9.15
CA GLU A 110 -5.94 -10.10 -9.79
C GLU A 110 -6.57 -8.70 -9.84
N VAL A 111 -6.03 -7.74 -9.06
CA VAL A 111 -6.55 -6.38 -8.98
C VAL A 111 -5.55 -5.42 -9.62
N PRO A 112 -5.92 -4.74 -10.71
CA PRO A 112 -4.99 -3.93 -11.50
C PRO A 112 -4.42 -2.71 -10.76
N HIS A 113 -5.06 -2.29 -9.66
CA HIS A 113 -4.64 -1.13 -8.88
C HIS A 113 -4.77 -1.38 -7.38
N PRO A 114 -3.82 -0.87 -6.58
CA PRO A 114 -3.92 -0.90 -5.13
C PRO A 114 -5.22 -0.25 -4.64
N LYS A 115 -5.84 -0.86 -3.64
CA LYS A 115 -7.08 -0.36 -3.02
C LYS A 115 -6.84 -0.01 -1.56
N LYS A 116 -7.44 1.09 -1.13
CA LYS A 116 -7.39 1.51 0.27
C LYS A 116 -8.22 0.57 1.13
N VAL A 117 -7.65 0.11 2.22
CA VAL A 117 -8.32 -0.76 3.20
C VAL A 117 -9.14 0.10 4.15
N PRO A 118 -10.44 -0.19 4.35
CA PRO A 118 -11.22 0.44 5.41
C PRO A 118 -10.63 0.13 6.79
N ARG A 119 -10.71 1.07 7.72
CA ARG A 119 -10.32 0.80 9.12
C ARG A 119 -11.13 -0.38 9.65
N GLU A 120 -10.45 -1.28 10.37
CA GLU A 120 -11.07 -2.46 10.98
C GLU A 120 -11.72 -3.44 9.97
N ALA A 121 -11.20 -3.49 8.74
CA ALA A 121 -11.69 -4.43 7.75
C ALA A 121 -11.49 -5.87 8.24
N SER A 122 -12.57 -6.65 8.23
CA SER A 122 -12.49 -8.10 8.50
C SER A 122 -11.78 -8.82 7.36
N PRO A 123 -11.21 -10.03 7.59
CA PRO A 123 -10.60 -10.84 6.54
C PRO A 123 -11.49 -11.01 5.31
N ARG A 124 -12.76 -11.25 5.54
CA ARG A 124 -13.77 -11.37 4.48
C ARG A 124 -13.89 -10.07 3.66
N GLN A 125 -13.88 -8.92 4.31
CA GLN A 125 -13.93 -7.62 3.61
C GLN A 125 -12.67 -7.38 2.77
N LEU A 126 -11.49 -7.81 3.23
CA LEU A 126 -10.26 -7.72 2.43
C LEU A 126 -10.37 -8.52 1.13
N VAL A 127 -10.91 -9.74 1.20
CA VAL A 127 -11.13 -10.56 0.00
C VAL A 127 -12.11 -9.90 -0.97
N PHE A 128 -13.15 -9.24 -0.47
CA PHE A 128 -14.09 -8.50 -1.33
C PHE A 128 -13.48 -7.26 -1.97
N LEU A 129 -12.55 -6.61 -1.30
CA LEU A 129 -11.76 -5.54 -1.91
C LEU A 129 -10.98 -6.03 -3.12
N LEU A 130 -10.59 -7.29 -3.15
CA LEU A 130 -9.87 -7.94 -4.25
C LEU A 130 -10.77 -8.39 -5.41
N GLY A 131 -12.06 -8.11 -5.35
CA GLY A 131 -12.99 -8.40 -6.45
C GLY A 131 -13.94 -9.57 -6.20
N GLY A 132 -13.92 -10.15 -5.00
CA GLY A 132 -14.89 -11.17 -4.60
C GLY A 132 -16.33 -10.63 -4.54
N ASP A 133 -17.29 -11.47 -4.85
CA ASP A 133 -18.71 -11.16 -4.68
C ASP A 133 -19.10 -11.28 -3.21
N PRO A 134 -19.53 -10.19 -2.54
CA PRO A 134 -19.92 -10.23 -1.13
C PRO A 134 -21.15 -11.12 -0.87
N SER A 135 -21.97 -11.40 -1.88
CA SER A 135 -23.12 -12.29 -1.79
C SER A 135 -22.76 -13.76 -1.99
N ALA A 136 -21.56 -14.05 -2.50
CA ALA A 136 -21.15 -15.43 -2.72
C ALA A 136 -21.11 -16.23 -1.41
N PRO A 137 -21.58 -17.50 -1.42
CA PRO A 137 -21.55 -18.36 -0.25
C PRO A 137 -20.14 -18.91 0.01
N VAL A 138 -19.18 -18.00 0.21
CA VAL A 138 -17.76 -18.30 0.42
C VAL A 138 -17.39 -18.06 1.87
N ASP A 139 -16.75 -19.01 2.50
CA ASP A 139 -16.10 -18.87 3.78
C ASP A 139 -14.61 -18.61 3.55
N VAL A 140 -14.06 -17.65 4.31
CA VAL A 140 -12.67 -17.20 4.21
C VAL A 140 -12.00 -17.37 5.57
N GLU A 141 -10.85 -18.03 5.55
CA GLU A 141 -10.02 -18.27 6.72
C GLU A 141 -8.61 -17.71 6.47
N LEU A 142 -8.11 -16.87 7.37
CA LEU A 142 -6.71 -16.44 7.34
C LEU A 142 -5.82 -17.57 7.86
N GLN A 143 -4.69 -17.77 7.20
CA GLN A 143 -3.68 -18.73 7.63
C GLN A 143 -2.72 -18.07 8.63
N ASP A 144 -2.98 -18.25 9.92
CA ASP A 144 -2.22 -17.59 11.00
C ASP A 144 -0.73 -17.97 11.07
N GLY A 145 -0.32 -19.12 10.59
CA GLY A 145 1.05 -19.60 10.69
C GLY A 145 2.05 -18.97 9.71
N LEU A 146 1.58 -18.36 8.63
CA LEU A 146 2.41 -17.78 7.56
C LEU A 146 2.53 -16.26 7.65
N ASN A 147 1.69 -15.61 8.41
CA ASN A 147 1.70 -14.17 8.60
C ASN A 147 2.96 -13.65 9.33
N HIS A 148 3.76 -14.53 9.93
CA HIS A 148 5.01 -14.19 10.61
C HIS A 148 6.25 -14.11 9.69
N LEU A 149 6.13 -14.51 8.41
CA LEU A 149 7.25 -14.46 7.45
C LEU A 149 7.44 -13.09 6.78
N SER A 150 6.78 -12.07 7.23
CA SER A 150 6.52 -10.87 6.44
C SER A 150 7.10 -9.56 6.98
N TYR A 151 8.22 -9.59 7.65
CA TYR A 151 9.01 -8.38 7.89
C TYR A 151 10.38 -8.55 7.22
N PHE A 152 10.46 -8.16 5.97
CA PHE A 152 11.72 -7.94 5.26
C PHE A 152 12.01 -6.46 5.17
#